data_d49c2e005731e7833bbc59530efd2aa1
#
_entry.id   d49c2e005731e7833bbc59530efd2aa1
#
_cell.length_a   1.000
_cell.length_b   1.000
_cell.length_c   1.000
_cell.angle_alpha   90.00
_cell.angle_beta   90.00
_cell.angle_gamma   90.00
#
_symmetry.space_group_name_H-M   'P 1'
#
loop_
_entity.id
_entity.type
_entity.pdbx_description
1 polymer ?
#
loop_
_entity_poly.entity_id
_entity_poly.type
_entity_poly.pdbx_seq_one_letter_code
_entity_poly.pdbx_strand_id
1 'polypeptide(L)'
;MEKVKEPIKIWAKPLRNGNKSLYLRRYIAGSHSKGYVYEKLDGLFLIDDKKGKDKNAKERNNNALQIAALIKCERIKEYMNGMVGIKKKTLRDMALKDWMQMYAERKKAQGQSGSNAATIRNTMLHLIIYKGESVRMSQLDKAYCEGFVIYLAHAMTIGFDKPKRGQHHQKKLAQGTARLYFNTFVTALNEAVREGIIAENPTRLLKKEEKKIICKNNSSRTHLSVEEVKTLINTPCKNTSVKEAFLFACFCGLRISDIKTLKWSDVKKETEGICISKKMIKTKQVVTVPLSGSALAWMPSKGNAKPEDFVFKLPSYISVNCQIKQWAKTAGLEKKTTFHTASHNKIFY
;
A
#
# COMPACT_ATOMS: atom_id res chain seq x y z
N MET A 1 -25.42 34.30 31.98
CA MET A 1 -25.05 33.67 30.71
C MET A 1 -23.78 32.85 30.92
N GLU A 2 -23.87 31.53 30.88
CA GLU A 2 -22.68 30.65 30.93
C GLU A 2 -21.79 30.93 29.71
N LYS A 3 -20.49 31.16 29.97
CA LYS A 3 -19.52 31.30 28.89
C LYS A 3 -19.42 29.98 28.12
N VAL A 4 -19.97 29.92 26.92
CA VAL A 4 -19.81 28.78 26.00
C VAL A 4 -18.34 28.56 25.76
N LYS A 5 -17.80 27.40 26.16
CA LYS A 5 -16.40 27.06 25.97
C LYS A 5 -16.13 26.85 24.44
N GLU A 6 -15.28 27.71 23.89
CA GLU A 6 -14.88 27.56 22.47
C GLU A 6 -14.20 26.19 22.23
N PRO A 7 -14.65 25.43 21.24
CA PRO A 7 -14.13 24.08 20.97
C PRO A 7 -12.70 24.08 20.39
N ILE A 8 -12.30 25.20 19.77
CA ILE A 8 -10.97 25.38 19.14
C ILE A 8 -10.36 26.68 19.68
N LYS A 9 -9.08 26.63 20.09
CA LYS A 9 -8.34 27.78 20.61
C LYS A 9 -7.06 27.97 19.79
N ILE A 10 -6.65 29.24 19.63
CA ILE A 10 -5.32 29.59 19.11
C ILE A 10 -4.30 29.33 20.22
N TRP A 11 -3.23 28.66 19.88
CA TRP A 11 -2.12 28.36 20.79
C TRP A 11 -0.79 28.74 20.14
N ALA A 12 0.08 29.42 20.88
CA ALA A 12 1.37 29.87 20.41
C ALA A 12 2.50 29.04 21.04
N LYS A 13 3.27 28.34 20.19
CA LYS A 13 4.40 27.52 20.61
C LYS A 13 5.70 28.31 20.50
N PRO A 14 6.50 28.45 21.58
CA PRO A 14 7.78 29.10 21.53
C PRO A 14 8.75 28.38 20.58
N LEU A 15 9.54 29.18 19.84
CA LEU A 15 10.63 28.72 18.97
C LEU A 15 11.97 29.10 19.59
N ARG A 16 13.06 28.45 19.17
CA ARG A 16 14.42 28.71 19.69
C ARG A 16 14.92 30.13 19.45
N ASN A 17 14.39 30.81 18.42
CA ASN A 17 14.74 32.20 18.08
C ASN A 17 13.92 33.24 18.86
N GLY A 18 13.14 32.87 19.86
CA GLY A 18 12.28 33.76 20.64
C GLY A 18 10.88 33.96 20.05
N ASN A 19 10.68 33.77 18.76
CA ASN A 19 9.37 33.89 18.11
C ASN A 19 8.43 32.79 18.57
N LYS A 20 7.13 32.90 18.27
CA LYS A 20 6.14 31.88 18.61
C LYS A 20 5.35 31.46 17.36
N SER A 21 5.41 30.18 16.99
CA SER A 21 4.59 29.64 15.91
C SER A 21 3.15 29.46 16.35
N LEU A 22 2.17 29.80 15.49
CA LEU A 22 0.75 29.71 15.79
C LEU A 22 0.17 28.35 15.40
N TYR A 23 -0.70 27.84 16.27
CA TYR A 23 -1.41 26.58 16.09
C TYR A 23 -2.88 26.77 16.47
N LEU A 24 -3.77 25.96 15.88
CA LEU A 24 -5.09 25.70 16.41
C LEU A 24 -5.02 24.45 17.31
N ARG A 25 -5.60 24.55 18.51
CA ARG A 25 -5.64 23.47 19.50
C ARG A 25 -7.09 23.08 19.78
N ARG A 26 -7.39 21.78 19.67
CA ARG A 26 -8.71 21.20 19.97
C ARG A 26 -8.57 20.02 20.94
N TYR A 27 -9.49 19.92 21.91
CA TYR A 27 -9.60 18.76 22.77
C TYR A 27 -10.39 17.64 22.09
N ILE A 28 -9.89 16.40 22.15
CA ILE A 28 -10.58 15.19 21.67
C ILE A 28 -10.40 14.13 22.76
N ALA A 29 -11.50 13.67 23.35
CA ALA A 29 -11.47 12.58 24.32
C ALA A 29 -10.90 11.31 23.66
N GLY A 30 -9.94 10.65 24.33
CA GLY A 30 -9.32 9.41 23.83
C GLY A 30 -8.13 9.58 22.86
N SER A 31 -7.63 10.79 22.61
CA SER A 31 -6.40 10.97 21.83
C SER A 31 -5.14 10.72 22.67
N HIS A 32 -4.05 10.20 22.03
CA HIS A 32 -2.82 9.77 22.71
C HIS A 32 -1.98 10.89 23.36
N SER A 33 -2.22 12.17 23.06
CA SER A 33 -1.48 13.30 23.59
C SER A 33 -2.32 14.16 24.54
N LYS A 34 -2.56 13.67 25.77
CA LYS A 34 -3.33 14.39 26.81
C LYS A 34 -4.67 14.96 26.32
N GLY A 35 -5.27 14.34 25.28
CA GLY A 35 -6.55 14.77 24.72
C GLY A 35 -6.53 15.98 23.79
N TYR A 36 -5.36 16.51 23.40
CA TYR A 36 -5.27 17.65 22.49
C TYR A 36 -4.72 17.29 21.13
N VAL A 37 -5.35 17.82 20.08
CA VAL A 37 -4.86 17.80 18.70
C VAL A 37 -4.47 19.20 18.29
N TYR A 38 -3.33 19.33 17.59
CA TYR A 38 -2.74 20.58 17.15
C TYR A 38 -2.67 20.62 15.64
N GLU A 39 -3.17 21.71 15.04
CA GLU A 39 -3.03 22.05 13.62
C GLU A 39 -2.09 23.26 13.52
N LYS A 40 -0.94 23.11 12.86
CA LYS A 40 0.00 24.21 12.65
C LYS A 40 -0.56 25.15 11.60
N LEU A 41 -0.45 26.45 11.85
CA LEU A 41 -0.79 27.48 10.89
C LEU A 41 0.49 27.89 10.16
N ASP A 42 0.73 27.30 8.98
CA ASP A 42 1.97 27.53 8.23
C ASP A 42 2.08 28.98 7.79
N GLY A 43 3.29 29.54 7.98
CA GLY A 43 3.58 30.93 7.70
C GLY A 43 3.11 31.92 8.77
N LEU A 44 2.36 31.51 9.80
CA LEU A 44 1.90 32.41 10.87
C LEU A 44 2.71 32.19 12.15
N PHE A 45 3.33 33.28 12.58
CA PHE A 45 4.14 33.33 13.80
C PHE A 45 4.07 34.71 14.46
N LEU A 46 4.33 34.79 15.76
CA LEU A 46 4.47 36.01 16.50
C LEU A 46 5.95 36.33 16.69
N ILE A 47 6.32 37.56 16.42
CA ILE A 47 7.66 38.09 16.60
C ILE A 47 7.84 38.51 18.06
N ASP A 48 8.89 38.05 18.74
CA ASP A 48 9.26 38.48 20.08
C ASP A 48 10.24 39.66 19.98
N ASP A 49 9.70 40.85 19.99
CA ASP A 49 10.49 42.09 19.98
C ASP A 49 10.68 42.67 21.39
N LYS A 50 11.32 41.90 22.28
CA LYS A 50 11.65 42.37 23.63
C LYS A 50 12.57 43.61 23.68
N LYS A 51 13.24 43.92 22.57
CA LYS A 51 14.19 45.04 22.48
C LYS A 51 13.63 46.25 21.72
N GLY A 52 12.36 46.20 21.28
CA GLY A 52 11.70 47.29 20.57
C GLY A 52 12.38 47.70 19.22
N LYS A 53 13.14 46.79 18.61
CA LYS A 53 13.93 47.06 17.41
C LYS A 53 13.10 47.01 16.11
N ASP A 54 12.01 46.28 16.09
CA ASP A 54 11.12 46.16 14.91
C ASP A 54 9.88 47.03 15.13
N LYS A 55 9.87 48.27 14.59
CA LYS A 55 8.74 49.20 14.66
C LYS A 55 7.43 48.60 14.14
N ASN A 56 7.52 47.58 13.26
CA ASN A 56 6.35 46.95 12.64
C ASN A 56 6.00 45.61 13.29
N ALA A 57 6.73 45.13 14.32
CA ALA A 57 6.48 43.86 14.97
C ALA A 57 5.06 43.74 15.55
N LYS A 58 4.56 44.82 16.16
CA LYS A 58 3.21 44.87 16.73
C LYS A 58 2.12 44.73 15.66
N GLU A 59 2.31 45.40 14.52
CA GLU A 59 1.36 45.32 13.41
C GLU A 59 1.37 43.97 12.75
N ARG A 60 2.56 43.38 12.48
CA ARG A 60 2.71 42.01 11.95
C ARG A 60 2.08 40.97 12.88
N ASN A 61 2.27 41.10 14.20
CA ASN A 61 1.68 40.22 15.19
C ASN A 61 0.14 40.33 15.21
N ASN A 62 -0.41 41.56 15.12
CA ASN A 62 -1.85 41.77 15.01
C ASN A 62 -2.42 41.16 13.74
N ASN A 63 -1.77 41.35 12.60
CA ASN A 63 -2.20 40.74 11.33
C ASN A 63 -2.16 39.20 11.39
N ALA A 64 -1.08 38.63 11.95
CA ALA A 64 -0.98 37.16 12.13
C ALA A 64 -2.08 36.60 13.04
N LEU A 65 -2.43 37.33 14.13
CA LEU A 65 -3.53 36.92 15.02
C LEU A 65 -4.90 37.09 14.37
N GLN A 66 -5.11 38.12 13.55
CA GLN A 66 -6.36 38.29 12.80
C GLN A 66 -6.56 37.16 11.78
N ILE A 67 -5.52 36.81 10.99
CA ILE A 67 -5.58 35.69 10.06
C ILE A 67 -5.81 34.39 10.80
N ALA A 68 -5.12 34.15 11.91
CA ALA A 68 -5.34 32.97 12.74
C ALA A 68 -6.77 32.88 13.31
N ALA A 69 -7.36 34.05 13.65
CA ALA A 69 -8.75 34.15 14.13
C ALA A 69 -9.75 33.83 13.00
N LEU A 70 -9.52 34.26 11.77
CA LEU A 70 -10.35 33.92 10.61
C LEU A 70 -10.31 32.42 10.35
N ILE A 71 -9.10 31.82 10.30
CA ILE A 71 -8.95 30.38 10.11
C ILE A 71 -9.61 29.60 11.26
N LYS A 72 -9.47 30.08 12.53
CA LYS A 72 -10.16 29.49 13.69
C LYS A 72 -11.68 29.51 13.48
N CYS A 73 -12.26 30.62 13.04
CA CYS A 73 -13.70 30.73 12.79
C CYS A 73 -14.19 29.75 11.72
N GLU A 74 -13.42 29.58 10.64
CA GLU A 74 -13.72 28.57 9.61
C GLU A 74 -13.67 27.15 10.18
N ARG A 75 -12.63 26.82 10.97
CA ARG A 75 -12.51 25.51 11.63
C ARG A 75 -13.62 25.26 12.67
N ILE A 76 -14.04 26.28 13.38
CA ILE A 76 -15.20 26.18 14.28
C ILE A 76 -16.48 25.89 13.49
N LYS A 77 -16.73 26.61 12.38
CA LYS A 77 -17.88 26.35 11.50
C LYS A 77 -17.86 24.90 10.97
N GLU A 78 -16.70 24.42 10.48
CA GLU A 78 -16.52 23.04 10.02
C GLU A 78 -16.79 22.04 11.16
N TYR A 79 -16.27 22.31 12.34
CA TYR A 79 -16.46 21.47 13.53
C TYR A 79 -17.91 21.43 13.97
N MET A 80 -18.56 22.57 14.11
CA MET A 80 -19.97 22.68 14.51
C MET A 80 -20.88 22.05 13.45
N ASN A 81 -20.62 22.28 12.17
CA ASN A 81 -21.35 21.65 11.08
C ASN A 81 -21.17 20.11 11.12
N GLY A 82 -19.99 19.63 11.55
CA GLY A 82 -19.74 18.23 11.79
C GLY A 82 -20.56 17.64 12.95
N MET A 83 -20.70 18.38 14.06
CA MET A 83 -21.47 17.97 15.23
C MET A 83 -22.98 18.03 14.98
N VAL A 84 -23.48 19.03 14.26
CA VAL A 84 -24.92 19.23 13.97
C VAL A 84 -25.36 18.45 12.71
N GLY A 85 -24.47 17.71 12.07
CA GLY A 85 -24.82 16.97 10.86
C GLY A 85 -24.99 17.83 9.58
N ILE A 86 -24.77 19.15 9.68
CA ILE A 86 -24.82 20.08 8.55
C ILE A 86 -23.47 20.06 7.83
N LYS A 87 -23.18 18.99 7.12
CA LYS A 87 -22.03 18.96 6.17
C LYS A 87 -22.50 19.41 4.80
N LYS A 88 -21.58 19.93 3.98
CA LYS A 88 -21.84 20.25 2.56
C LYS A 88 -22.65 19.10 1.95
N LYS A 89 -23.94 19.33 1.77
CA LYS A 89 -24.95 18.35 1.39
C LYS A 89 -24.58 17.55 0.13
N THR A 90 -23.87 18.18 -0.79
CA THR A 90 -23.47 17.61 -2.07
C THR A 90 -22.42 16.49 -2.02
N LEU A 91 -21.47 16.52 -1.09
CA LEU A 91 -20.41 15.50 -1.02
C LEU A 91 -20.79 14.30 -0.12
N ARG A 92 -21.64 14.52 0.88
CA ARG A 92 -22.19 13.43 1.72
C ARG A 92 -23.22 12.57 1.01
N ASP A 93 -23.91 13.14 0.03
CA ASP A 93 -24.90 12.43 -0.80
C ASP A 93 -24.24 11.62 -1.93
N MET A 94 -22.90 11.65 -2.05
CA MET A 94 -22.18 10.85 -3.02
C MET A 94 -22.40 9.36 -2.78
N ALA A 95 -22.69 8.60 -3.84
CA ALA A 95 -22.74 7.15 -3.73
C ALA A 95 -21.35 6.58 -3.43
N LEU A 96 -21.29 5.54 -2.62
CA LEU A 96 -20.04 4.82 -2.33
C LEU A 96 -19.36 4.30 -3.59
N LYS A 97 -20.15 3.84 -4.58
CA LYS A 97 -19.66 3.43 -5.90
C LYS A 97 -18.90 4.56 -6.60
N ASP A 98 -19.48 5.75 -6.64
CA ASP A 98 -18.89 6.91 -7.32
C ASP A 98 -17.58 7.35 -6.61
N TRP A 99 -17.56 7.34 -5.29
CA TRP A 99 -16.37 7.57 -4.53
C TRP A 99 -15.26 6.56 -4.86
N MET A 100 -15.58 5.26 -4.88
CA MET A 100 -14.60 4.21 -5.19
C MET A 100 -14.07 4.34 -6.62
N GLN A 101 -14.89 4.75 -7.57
CA GLN A 101 -14.49 5.00 -8.95
C GLN A 101 -13.54 6.20 -9.03
N MET A 102 -13.88 7.33 -8.43
CA MET A 102 -13.00 8.51 -8.35
C MET A 102 -11.67 8.17 -7.68
N TYR A 103 -11.70 7.40 -6.60
CA TYR A 103 -10.50 6.93 -5.93
C TYR A 103 -9.61 6.07 -6.84
N ALA A 104 -10.20 5.17 -7.64
CA ALA A 104 -9.47 4.35 -8.60
C ALA A 104 -8.78 5.19 -9.68
N GLU A 105 -9.49 6.18 -10.24
CA GLU A 105 -8.98 7.09 -11.27
C GLU A 105 -7.82 7.93 -10.76
N ARG A 106 -7.92 8.48 -9.55
CA ARG A 106 -6.83 9.23 -8.90
C ARG A 106 -5.59 8.37 -8.68
N LYS A 107 -5.77 7.14 -8.20
CA LYS A 107 -4.66 6.21 -7.99
C LYS A 107 -3.98 5.85 -9.32
N LYS A 108 -4.74 5.73 -10.39
CA LYS A 108 -4.21 5.55 -11.75
C LYS A 108 -3.42 6.78 -12.21
N ALA A 109 -3.95 7.98 -12.02
CA ALA A 109 -3.28 9.24 -12.36
C ALA A 109 -1.97 9.44 -11.57
N GLN A 110 -1.88 8.93 -10.34
CA GLN A 110 -0.68 8.92 -9.51
C GLN A 110 0.35 7.86 -9.94
N GLY A 111 0.17 7.19 -11.07
CA GLY A 111 1.11 6.19 -11.59
C GLY A 111 1.12 4.86 -10.85
N GLN A 112 0.08 4.56 -10.07
CA GLN A 112 0.00 3.25 -9.41
C GLN A 112 -0.21 2.11 -10.42
N SER A 113 0.28 0.92 -10.06
CA SER A 113 0.26 -0.24 -10.95
C SER A 113 -1.17 -0.66 -11.33
N GLY A 114 -1.33 -1.21 -12.54
CA GLY A 114 -2.61 -1.76 -13.01
C GLY A 114 -3.21 -2.83 -12.08
N SER A 115 -2.36 -3.55 -11.35
CA SER A 115 -2.78 -4.52 -10.32
C SER A 115 -3.55 -3.85 -9.17
N ASN A 116 -3.11 -2.65 -8.74
CA ASN A 116 -3.79 -1.90 -7.70
C ASN A 116 -5.15 -1.38 -8.19
N ALA A 117 -5.22 -0.86 -9.41
CA ALA A 117 -6.46 -0.42 -10.03
C ALA A 117 -7.48 -1.58 -10.14
N ALA A 118 -7.02 -2.79 -10.51
CA ALA A 118 -7.86 -3.98 -10.52
C ALA A 118 -8.36 -4.36 -9.12
N THR A 119 -7.52 -4.23 -8.09
CA THR A 119 -7.91 -4.49 -6.70
C THR A 119 -8.99 -3.51 -6.23
N ILE A 120 -8.85 -2.21 -6.52
CA ILE A 120 -9.86 -1.20 -6.16
C ILE A 120 -11.18 -1.48 -6.87
N ARG A 121 -11.13 -1.80 -8.18
CA ARG A 121 -12.33 -2.16 -8.95
C ARG A 121 -13.02 -3.39 -8.40
N ASN A 122 -12.29 -4.45 -8.08
CA ASN A 122 -12.89 -5.66 -7.50
C ASN A 122 -13.46 -5.39 -6.11
N THR A 123 -12.82 -4.55 -5.30
CA THR A 123 -13.36 -4.11 -4.01
C THR A 123 -14.68 -3.37 -4.20
N MET A 124 -14.77 -2.45 -5.18
CA MET A 124 -16.01 -1.73 -5.53
C MET A 124 -17.11 -2.71 -5.95
N LEU A 125 -16.80 -3.68 -6.81
CA LEU A 125 -17.79 -4.69 -7.22
C LEU A 125 -18.31 -5.52 -6.03
N HIS A 126 -17.43 -5.90 -5.10
CA HIS A 126 -17.87 -6.58 -3.87
C HIS A 126 -18.73 -5.70 -2.96
N LEU A 127 -18.48 -4.39 -2.87
CA LEU A 127 -19.34 -3.46 -2.14
C LEU A 127 -20.72 -3.34 -2.78
N ILE A 128 -20.78 -3.31 -4.13
CA ILE A 128 -22.04 -3.29 -4.89
C ILE A 128 -22.84 -4.59 -4.67
N ILE A 129 -22.18 -5.75 -4.75
CA ILE A 129 -22.86 -7.04 -4.51
C ILE A 129 -23.36 -7.14 -3.06
N TYR A 130 -22.62 -6.55 -2.10
CA TYR A 130 -22.97 -6.60 -0.68
C TYR A 130 -24.27 -5.83 -0.36
N LYS A 131 -24.41 -4.60 -0.83
CA LYS A 131 -25.54 -3.71 -0.44
C LYS A 131 -26.12 -2.87 -1.57
N GLY A 132 -25.73 -3.13 -2.82
CA GLY A 132 -26.22 -2.40 -4.00
C GLY A 132 -25.42 -1.13 -4.32
N GLU A 133 -25.78 -0.51 -5.44
CA GLU A 133 -25.13 0.69 -5.97
C GLU A 133 -25.57 1.98 -5.28
N SER A 134 -26.75 1.98 -4.66
CA SER A 134 -27.40 3.16 -4.09
C SER A 134 -26.86 3.58 -2.72
N VAL A 135 -25.95 2.78 -2.12
CA VAL A 135 -25.37 3.08 -0.81
C VAL A 135 -24.64 4.43 -0.86
N ARG A 136 -24.99 5.31 0.08
CA ARG A 136 -24.39 6.65 0.22
C ARG A 136 -23.25 6.65 1.22
N MET A 137 -22.29 7.56 1.02
CA MET A 137 -21.17 7.75 1.97
C MET A 137 -21.66 8.11 3.39
N SER A 138 -22.81 8.77 3.50
CA SER A 138 -23.46 9.10 4.78
C SER A 138 -24.05 7.90 5.54
N GLN A 139 -24.28 6.79 4.86
CA GLN A 139 -24.86 5.56 5.43
C GLN A 139 -23.80 4.59 5.97
N LEU A 140 -22.52 4.94 5.79
CA LEU A 140 -21.41 4.10 6.25
C LEU A 140 -21.23 4.26 7.76
N ASP A 141 -21.69 3.28 8.48
CA ASP A 141 -21.55 3.16 9.94
C ASP A 141 -20.73 1.91 10.33
N LYS A 142 -20.59 1.67 11.63
CA LYS A 142 -19.91 0.48 12.15
C LYS A 142 -20.58 -0.80 11.66
N ALA A 143 -21.91 -0.86 11.70
CA ALA A 143 -22.69 -2.05 11.34
C ALA A 143 -22.52 -2.41 9.86
N TYR A 144 -22.50 -1.39 8.97
CA TYR A 144 -22.17 -1.59 7.56
C TYR A 144 -20.79 -2.22 7.37
N CYS A 145 -19.78 -1.70 8.07
CA CYS A 145 -18.40 -2.16 7.96
C CYS A 145 -18.22 -3.59 8.50
N GLU A 146 -18.87 -3.91 9.62
CA GLU A 146 -18.87 -5.26 10.20
C GLU A 146 -19.54 -6.27 9.28
N GLY A 147 -20.72 -5.94 8.76
CA GLY A 147 -21.42 -6.77 7.78
C GLY A 147 -20.62 -6.98 6.49
N PHE A 148 -19.85 -5.98 6.05
CA PHE A 148 -18.96 -6.14 4.89
C PHE A 148 -17.80 -7.12 5.19
N VAL A 149 -17.25 -7.14 6.39
CA VAL A 149 -16.25 -8.14 6.82
C VAL A 149 -16.84 -9.56 6.75
N ILE A 150 -18.05 -9.74 7.30
CA ILE A 150 -18.77 -11.03 7.29
C ILE A 150 -19.05 -11.45 5.84
N TYR A 151 -19.55 -10.54 5.00
CA TYR A 151 -19.76 -10.80 3.58
C TYR A 151 -18.49 -11.29 2.90
N LEU A 152 -17.36 -10.57 3.05
CA LEU A 152 -16.09 -10.93 2.42
C LEU A 152 -15.56 -12.30 2.86
N ALA A 153 -15.83 -12.73 4.09
CA ALA A 153 -15.45 -14.05 4.59
C ALA A 153 -16.14 -15.19 3.84
N HIS A 154 -17.31 -14.94 3.23
CA HIS A 154 -18.11 -15.92 2.52
C HIS A 154 -18.22 -15.64 1.02
N ALA A 155 -17.74 -14.50 0.55
CA ALA A 155 -17.85 -14.06 -0.83
C ALA A 155 -17.13 -15.00 -1.82
N MET A 156 -17.65 -15.01 -3.05
CA MET A 156 -17.07 -15.76 -4.17
C MET A 156 -16.23 -14.83 -5.05
N THR A 157 -15.32 -15.39 -5.84
CA THR A 157 -14.54 -14.63 -6.82
C THR A 157 -15.44 -14.05 -7.91
N ILE A 158 -15.18 -12.80 -8.34
CA ILE A 158 -15.94 -12.08 -9.38
C ILE A 158 -15.19 -12.17 -10.71
N GLY A 159 -15.91 -12.14 -11.85
CA GLY A 159 -15.31 -11.97 -13.19
C GLY A 159 -15.18 -13.25 -14.01
N PHE A 160 -15.92 -14.29 -13.66
CA PHE A 160 -15.90 -15.57 -14.40
C PHE A 160 -17.15 -15.79 -15.28
N ASP A 161 -17.93 -14.74 -15.58
CA ASP A 161 -19.18 -14.84 -16.36
C ASP A 161 -18.98 -15.14 -17.86
N LYS A 162 -17.74 -15.24 -18.33
CA LYS A 162 -17.41 -15.71 -19.68
C LYS A 162 -16.47 -16.90 -19.58
N PRO A 163 -16.94 -18.13 -19.73
CA PRO A 163 -16.06 -19.30 -19.75
C PRO A 163 -15.18 -19.24 -20.99
N LYS A 164 -13.95 -18.74 -20.85
CA LYS A 164 -12.89 -19.06 -21.80
C LYS A 164 -12.48 -20.49 -21.55
N ARG A 165 -12.38 -21.31 -22.60
CA ARG A 165 -11.96 -22.70 -22.64
C ARG A 165 -11.25 -23.17 -21.36
N GLY A 166 -11.96 -23.96 -20.53
CA GLY A 166 -11.52 -24.42 -19.20
C GLY A 166 -12.38 -23.75 -18.13
N GLN A 167 -13.44 -24.43 -17.69
CA GLN A 167 -14.41 -23.94 -16.69
C GLN A 167 -13.70 -23.49 -15.43
N HIS A 168 -13.57 -22.18 -15.23
CA HIS A 168 -13.20 -21.60 -13.95
C HIS A 168 -14.48 -21.42 -13.14
N HIS A 169 -14.81 -22.41 -12.32
CA HIS A 169 -15.88 -22.28 -11.36
C HIS A 169 -15.58 -21.13 -10.39
N GLN A 170 -16.61 -20.36 -10.04
CA GLN A 170 -16.53 -19.39 -8.95
C GLN A 170 -16.00 -20.11 -7.70
N LYS A 171 -14.97 -19.55 -7.08
CA LYS A 171 -14.36 -20.09 -5.88
C LYS A 171 -14.56 -19.12 -4.73
N LYS A 172 -14.70 -19.65 -3.53
CA LYS A 172 -14.68 -18.83 -2.32
C LYS A 172 -13.41 -17.98 -2.28
N LEU A 173 -13.54 -16.71 -1.89
CA LEU A 173 -12.39 -15.84 -1.72
C LEU A 173 -11.41 -16.44 -0.72
N ALA A 174 -10.13 -16.43 -1.09
CA ALA A 174 -9.07 -16.71 -0.11
C ALA A 174 -9.07 -15.61 0.96
N GLN A 175 -8.84 -15.98 2.22
CA GLN A 175 -8.83 -15.02 3.35
C GLN A 175 -7.88 -13.84 3.12
N GLY A 176 -6.70 -14.09 2.52
CA GLY A 176 -5.76 -13.01 2.15
C GLY A 176 -6.34 -12.04 1.14
N THR A 177 -7.18 -12.51 0.19
CA THR A 177 -7.86 -11.66 -0.79
C THR A 177 -9.00 -10.88 -0.16
N ALA A 178 -9.80 -11.51 0.71
CA ALA A 178 -10.83 -10.85 1.49
C ALA A 178 -10.24 -9.72 2.35
N ARG A 179 -9.13 -9.99 3.04
CA ARG A 179 -8.38 -8.99 3.80
C ARG A 179 -7.85 -7.85 2.92
N LEU A 180 -7.33 -8.17 1.73
CA LEU A 180 -6.84 -7.17 0.78
C LEU A 180 -7.97 -6.23 0.35
N TYR A 181 -9.14 -6.75 0.01
CA TYR A 181 -10.30 -5.94 -0.36
C TYR A 181 -10.79 -5.07 0.80
N PHE A 182 -10.87 -5.63 2.01
CA PHE A 182 -11.21 -4.85 3.19
C PHE A 182 -10.19 -3.71 3.44
N ASN A 183 -8.90 -3.99 3.38
CA ASN A 183 -7.86 -2.97 3.56
C ASN A 183 -7.91 -1.89 2.46
N THR A 184 -8.26 -2.25 1.23
CA THR A 184 -8.47 -1.29 0.14
C THR A 184 -9.65 -0.37 0.43
N PHE A 185 -10.75 -0.91 0.95
CA PHE A 185 -11.90 -0.12 1.41
C PHE A 185 -11.52 0.83 2.56
N VAL A 186 -10.81 0.34 3.59
CA VAL A 186 -10.28 1.17 4.69
C VAL A 186 -9.43 2.33 4.17
N THR A 187 -8.55 2.06 3.21
CA THR A 187 -7.67 3.08 2.63
C THR A 187 -8.45 4.12 1.82
N ALA A 188 -9.45 3.68 1.06
CA ALA A 188 -10.33 4.59 0.33
C ALA A 188 -11.16 5.48 1.27
N LEU A 189 -11.65 4.94 2.40
CA LEU A 189 -12.36 5.74 3.41
C LEU A 189 -11.44 6.70 4.16
N ASN A 190 -10.18 6.34 4.42
CA ASN A 190 -9.20 7.28 4.99
C ASN A 190 -8.97 8.47 4.06
N GLU A 191 -8.96 8.24 2.75
CA GLU A 191 -8.85 9.32 1.76
C GLU A 191 -10.11 10.19 1.75
N ALA A 192 -11.30 9.58 1.86
CA ALA A 192 -12.57 10.30 1.98
C ALA A 192 -12.63 11.21 3.22
N VAL A 193 -12.01 10.78 4.32
CA VAL A 193 -11.86 11.64 5.53
C VAL A 193 -10.94 12.82 5.25
N ARG A 194 -9.80 12.59 4.58
CA ARG A 194 -8.87 13.68 4.22
C ARG A 194 -9.51 14.74 3.34
N GLU A 195 -10.39 14.31 2.45
CA GLU A 195 -11.13 15.21 1.55
C GLU A 195 -12.39 15.81 2.18
N GLY A 196 -12.68 15.50 3.45
CA GLY A 196 -13.86 16.01 4.15
C GLY A 196 -15.20 15.47 3.66
N ILE A 197 -15.21 14.40 2.86
CA ILE A 197 -16.42 13.72 2.38
C ILE A 197 -17.16 13.05 3.54
N ILE A 198 -16.41 12.38 4.44
CA ILE A 198 -16.90 11.84 5.71
C ILE A 198 -16.08 12.40 6.87
N ALA A 199 -16.69 12.47 8.07
CA ALA A 199 -16.02 13.03 9.24
C ALA A 199 -14.94 12.12 9.79
N GLU A 200 -15.24 10.83 9.83
CA GLU A 200 -14.38 9.80 10.37
C GLU A 200 -14.55 8.50 9.57
N ASN A 201 -13.56 7.66 9.66
CA ASN A 201 -13.62 6.35 9.01
C ASN A 201 -14.28 5.33 9.93
N PRO A 202 -15.51 4.84 9.63
CA PRO A 202 -16.26 3.94 10.48
C PRO A 202 -15.58 2.59 10.70
N THR A 203 -14.67 2.18 9.80
CA THR A 203 -13.90 0.93 9.97
C THR A 203 -12.97 0.96 11.18
N ARG A 204 -12.66 2.14 11.74
CA ARG A 204 -11.85 2.30 12.95
C ARG A 204 -12.59 1.85 14.21
N LEU A 205 -13.93 1.86 14.16
CA LEU A 205 -14.79 1.39 15.27
C LEU A 205 -14.82 -0.14 15.39
N LEU A 206 -14.32 -0.85 14.36
CA LEU A 206 -14.26 -2.31 14.38
C LEU A 206 -13.12 -2.80 15.29
N LYS A 207 -13.43 -3.70 16.21
CA LYS A 207 -12.46 -4.39 17.06
C LYS A 207 -11.61 -5.38 16.25
N LYS A 208 -10.49 -5.81 16.83
CA LYS A 208 -9.60 -6.82 16.19
C LYS A 208 -10.33 -8.15 16.00
N GLU A 209 -11.16 -8.53 16.93
CA GLU A 209 -11.96 -9.76 16.95
C GLU A 209 -12.92 -9.82 15.77
N GLU A 210 -13.64 -8.71 15.50
CA GLU A 210 -14.59 -8.57 14.39
C GLU A 210 -13.91 -8.76 13.02
N LYS A 211 -12.63 -8.45 12.90
CA LYS A 211 -11.82 -8.62 11.68
C LYS A 211 -11.11 -9.97 11.58
N LYS A 212 -11.12 -10.77 12.66
CA LYS A 212 -10.36 -12.04 12.75
C LYS A 212 -10.77 -13.05 11.68
N ILE A 213 -12.04 -13.05 11.29
CA ILE A 213 -12.60 -13.99 10.30
C ILE A 213 -11.91 -13.87 8.92
N ILE A 214 -11.42 -12.68 8.54
CA ILE A 214 -10.68 -12.42 7.32
C ILE A 214 -9.17 -12.30 7.56
N CYS A 215 -8.70 -12.43 8.79
CA CYS A 215 -7.32 -12.16 9.19
C CYS A 215 -6.51 -13.39 9.60
N LYS A 216 -7.05 -14.62 9.49
CA LYS A 216 -6.28 -15.83 9.81
C LYS A 216 -5.04 -15.93 8.93
N ASN A 217 -3.89 -15.67 9.52
CA ASN A 217 -2.58 -15.80 8.90
C ASN A 217 -2.02 -17.19 9.20
N ASN A 218 -2.36 -18.18 8.39
CA ASN A 218 -1.67 -19.47 8.41
C ASN A 218 -0.88 -19.71 7.12
N SER A 219 -0.52 -18.70 6.38
CA SER A 219 0.42 -18.88 5.27
C SER A 219 1.86 -18.77 5.82
N SER A 220 2.41 -19.90 6.28
CA SER A 220 3.87 -20.05 6.32
C SER A 220 4.38 -19.78 4.91
N ARG A 221 5.33 -18.85 4.78
CA ARG A 221 5.98 -18.60 3.50
C ARG A 221 6.73 -19.87 3.11
N THR A 222 6.30 -20.50 2.02
CA THR A 222 6.96 -21.68 1.50
C THR A 222 8.33 -21.28 0.96
N HIS A 223 9.38 -21.89 1.50
CA HIS A 223 10.76 -21.83 0.99
C HIS A 223 11.23 -23.26 0.71
N LEU A 224 12.23 -23.38 -0.13
CA LEU A 224 12.87 -24.67 -0.40
C LEU A 224 14.02 -24.88 0.60
N SER A 225 14.19 -26.10 1.06
CA SER A 225 15.39 -26.50 1.81
C SER A 225 16.59 -26.65 0.87
N VAL A 226 17.78 -26.75 1.41
CA VAL A 226 19.01 -26.97 0.64
C VAL A 226 18.90 -28.30 -0.13
N GLU A 227 18.36 -29.34 0.50
CA GLU A 227 18.17 -30.67 -0.07
C GLU A 227 17.17 -30.63 -1.23
N GLU A 228 16.08 -29.87 -1.08
CA GLU A 228 15.09 -29.69 -2.15
C GLU A 228 15.69 -28.95 -3.37
N VAL A 229 16.55 -27.96 -3.12
CA VAL A 229 17.26 -27.29 -4.21
C VAL A 229 18.27 -28.23 -4.89
N LYS A 230 19.02 -29.05 -4.14
CA LYS A 230 19.91 -30.10 -4.71
C LYS A 230 19.13 -31.08 -5.57
N THR A 231 17.95 -31.51 -5.09
CA THR A 231 17.07 -32.41 -5.86
C THR A 231 16.64 -31.76 -7.17
N LEU A 232 16.25 -30.48 -7.15
CA LEU A 232 15.93 -29.72 -8.36
C LEU A 232 17.12 -29.60 -9.30
N ILE A 233 18.32 -29.34 -8.80
CA ILE A 233 19.55 -29.29 -9.59
C ILE A 233 19.75 -30.60 -10.40
N ASN A 234 19.57 -31.74 -9.74
CA ASN A 234 19.78 -33.06 -10.33
C ASN A 234 18.61 -33.51 -11.24
N THR A 235 17.45 -32.84 -11.15
CA THR A 235 16.29 -33.20 -11.96
C THR A 235 16.32 -32.49 -13.33
N PRO A 236 16.10 -33.20 -14.45
CA PRO A 236 15.99 -32.59 -15.78
C PRO A 236 14.81 -31.62 -15.85
N CYS A 237 15.02 -30.45 -16.46
CA CYS A 237 13.97 -29.49 -16.75
C CYS A 237 13.81 -29.30 -18.25
N LYS A 238 12.58 -29.27 -18.77
CA LYS A 238 12.33 -29.12 -20.22
C LYS A 238 12.91 -27.81 -20.80
N ASN A 239 13.04 -26.79 -19.98
CA ASN A 239 13.55 -25.48 -20.40
C ASN A 239 14.74 -25.10 -19.53
N THR A 240 15.93 -25.20 -20.11
CA THR A 240 17.21 -24.91 -19.43
C THR A 240 17.25 -23.46 -18.92
N SER A 241 16.80 -22.48 -19.72
CA SER A 241 16.80 -21.07 -19.28
C SER A 241 15.87 -20.81 -18.08
N VAL A 242 14.76 -21.57 -17.96
CA VAL A 242 13.88 -21.47 -16.77
C VAL A 242 14.54 -22.10 -15.57
N LYS A 243 15.23 -23.24 -15.72
CA LYS A 243 15.99 -23.90 -14.65
C LYS A 243 17.12 -22.98 -14.16
N GLU A 244 17.94 -22.48 -15.07
CA GLU A 244 19.05 -21.57 -14.77
C GLU A 244 18.56 -20.32 -14.01
N ALA A 245 17.55 -19.63 -14.55
CA ALA A 245 16.99 -18.42 -13.92
C ALA A 245 16.39 -18.69 -12.54
N PHE A 246 15.73 -19.84 -12.35
CA PHE A 246 15.15 -20.22 -11.07
C PHE A 246 16.23 -20.50 -10.03
N LEU A 247 17.25 -21.30 -10.39
CA LEU A 247 18.36 -21.63 -9.50
C LEU A 247 19.21 -20.40 -9.20
N PHE A 248 19.48 -19.57 -10.21
CA PHE A 248 20.11 -18.26 -10.02
C PHE A 248 19.34 -17.41 -8.99
N ALA A 249 18.00 -17.35 -9.10
CA ALA A 249 17.16 -16.64 -8.14
C ALA A 249 17.24 -17.22 -6.71
N CYS A 250 17.43 -18.53 -6.57
CA CYS A 250 17.61 -19.16 -5.25
C CYS A 250 18.87 -18.67 -4.52
N PHE A 251 19.91 -18.30 -5.28
CA PHE A 251 21.20 -17.88 -4.72
C PHE A 251 21.40 -16.35 -4.66
N CYS A 252 20.63 -15.56 -5.44
CA CYS A 252 20.74 -14.09 -5.42
C CYS A 252 19.52 -13.36 -4.86
N GLY A 253 18.40 -14.05 -4.62
CA GLY A 253 17.18 -13.48 -4.06
C GLY A 253 16.41 -12.52 -4.98
N LEU A 254 16.79 -12.37 -6.25
CA LEU A 254 16.12 -11.48 -7.19
C LEU A 254 14.72 -11.98 -7.55
N ARG A 255 13.79 -11.03 -7.72
CA ARG A 255 12.42 -11.37 -8.18
C ARG A 255 12.40 -11.68 -9.66
N ILE A 256 11.44 -12.50 -10.09
CA ILE A 256 11.28 -12.83 -11.52
C ILE A 256 11.16 -11.59 -12.42
N SER A 257 10.51 -10.51 -11.95
CA SER A 257 10.44 -9.25 -12.71
C SER A 257 11.81 -8.66 -12.99
N ASP A 258 12.69 -8.73 -12.00
CA ASP A 258 14.03 -8.16 -12.06
C ASP A 258 14.97 -9.05 -12.89
N ILE A 259 14.83 -10.38 -12.79
CA ILE A 259 15.56 -11.36 -13.61
C ILE A 259 15.15 -11.28 -15.09
N LYS A 260 13.86 -11.17 -15.40
CA LYS A 260 13.39 -11.02 -16.78
C LYS A 260 13.93 -9.77 -17.51
N THR A 261 14.30 -8.78 -16.75
CA THR A 261 14.81 -7.51 -17.28
C THR A 261 16.28 -7.29 -16.93
N LEU A 262 16.95 -8.33 -16.42
CA LEU A 262 18.38 -8.28 -16.14
C LEU A 262 19.17 -8.26 -17.44
N LYS A 263 19.97 -7.23 -17.63
CA LYS A 263 20.85 -7.05 -18.78
C LYS A 263 22.28 -7.33 -18.41
N TRP A 264 23.10 -7.63 -19.40
CA TRP A 264 24.54 -7.79 -19.22
C TRP A 264 25.21 -6.49 -18.74
N SER A 265 24.65 -5.32 -19.05
CA SER A 265 25.08 -4.03 -18.54
C SER A 265 24.84 -3.85 -17.02
N ASP A 266 23.91 -4.62 -16.43
CA ASP A 266 23.65 -4.59 -14.99
C ASP A 266 24.68 -5.44 -14.21
N VAL A 267 25.41 -6.35 -14.88
CA VAL A 267 26.44 -7.20 -14.30
C VAL A 267 27.76 -6.44 -14.27
N LYS A 268 28.30 -6.20 -13.08
CA LYS A 268 29.53 -5.44 -12.86
C LYS A 268 30.61 -6.34 -12.28
N LYS A 269 31.84 -6.11 -12.70
CA LYS A 269 33.02 -6.71 -12.08
C LYS A 269 33.65 -5.66 -11.16
N GLU A 270 33.70 -5.95 -9.91
CA GLU A 270 34.29 -5.10 -8.86
C GLU A 270 35.52 -5.80 -8.26
N THR A 271 36.28 -5.11 -7.40
CA THR A 271 37.47 -5.65 -6.74
C THR A 271 37.16 -6.89 -5.89
N GLU A 272 35.99 -6.95 -5.29
CA GLU A 272 35.54 -8.05 -4.43
C GLU A 272 34.78 -9.16 -5.17
N GLY A 273 34.62 -9.06 -6.50
CA GLY A 273 33.93 -10.07 -7.30
C GLY A 273 32.94 -9.51 -8.31
N ILE A 274 32.00 -10.35 -8.70
CA ILE A 274 30.93 -9.98 -9.64
C ILE A 274 29.68 -9.61 -8.87
N CYS A 275 29.06 -8.48 -9.22
CA CYS A 275 27.81 -8.03 -8.61
C CYS A 275 26.79 -7.64 -9.69
N ILE A 276 25.51 -7.62 -9.31
CA ILE A 276 24.43 -7.02 -10.10
C ILE A 276 24.10 -5.67 -9.50
N SER A 277 24.22 -4.60 -10.30
CA SER A 277 23.77 -3.25 -9.93
C SER A 277 22.60 -2.85 -10.81
N LYS A 278 21.38 -2.86 -10.22
CA LYS A 278 20.13 -2.73 -10.97
C LYS A 278 19.07 -1.94 -10.24
N LYS A 279 18.36 -1.10 -10.99
CA LYS A 279 17.13 -0.46 -10.51
C LYS A 279 15.99 -1.47 -10.49
N MET A 280 15.53 -1.84 -9.30
CA MET A 280 14.47 -2.83 -9.11
C MET A 280 13.13 -2.34 -9.63
N ILE A 281 12.38 -3.19 -10.33
CA ILE A 281 11.08 -2.82 -10.94
C ILE A 281 10.05 -2.44 -9.89
N LYS A 282 9.96 -3.21 -8.80
CA LYS A 282 8.92 -3.03 -7.77
C LYS A 282 9.20 -1.86 -6.83
N THR A 283 10.43 -1.72 -6.36
CA THR A 283 10.83 -0.72 -5.34
C THR A 283 11.37 0.56 -5.92
N LYS A 284 11.72 0.56 -7.22
CA LYS A 284 12.35 1.68 -7.94
C LYS A 284 13.72 2.10 -7.36
N GLN A 285 14.25 1.36 -6.40
CA GLN A 285 15.56 1.59 -5.81
C GLN A 285 16.64 0.87 -6.61
N VAL A 286 17.83 1.46 -6.68
CA VAL A 286 19.03 0.78 -7.16
C VAL A 286 19.56 -0.10 -6.04
N VAL A 287 19.79 -1.36 -6.35
CA VAL A 287 20.33 -2.34 -5.39
C VAL A 287 21.54 -3.02 -6.03
N THR A 288 22.62 -3.12 -5.27
CA THR A 288 23.79 -3.91 -5.63
C THR A 288 23.72 -5.25 -4.89
N VAL A 289 23.76 -6.34 -5.64
CA VAL A 289 23.71 -7.71 -5.12
C VAL A 289 25.00 -8.42 -5.51
N PRO A 290 25.89 -8.75 -4.55
CA PRO A 290 27.06 -9.57 -4.81
C PRO A 290 26.62 -10.98 -5.22
N LEU A 291 27.33 -11.57 -6.18
CA LEU A 291 27.04 -12.92 -6.66
C LEU A 291 28.03 -13.92 -6.06
N SER A 292 27.49 -14.91 -5.38
CA SER A 292 28.26 -16.06 -4.92
C SER A 292 28.68 -16.94 -6.09
N GLY A 293 29.69 -17.79 -5.89
CA GLY A 293 30.10 -18.80 -6.90
C GLY A 293 28.94 -19.69 -7.33
N SER A 294 28.05 -20.04 -6.38
CA SER A 294 26.84 -20.81 -6.68
C SER A 294 25.84 -20.04 -7.57
N ALA A 295 25.71 -18.73 -7.39
CA ALA A 295 24.88 -17.91 -8.25
C ALA A 295 25.49 -17.82 -9.66
N LEU A 296 26.82 -17.61 -9.76
CA LEU A 296 27.54 -17.53 -11.03
C LEU A 296 27.47 -18.83 -11.83
N ALA A 297 27.47 -20.00 -11.18
CA ALA A 297 27.34 -21.29 -11.83
C ALA A 297 26.00 -21.46 -12.58
N TRP A 298 24.95 -20.71 -12.18
CA TRP A 298 23.64 -20.71 -12.84
C TRP A 298 23.38 -19.49 -13.71
N MET A 299 24.36 -18.62 -13.87
CA MET A 299 24.29 -17.51 -14.81
C MET A 299 24.79 -17.98 -16.19
N PRO A 300 24.04 -17.77 -17.27
CA PRO A 300 24.52 -18.11 -18.62
C PRO A 300 25.85 -17.43 -18.92
N SER A 301 26.68 -18.04 -19.80
CA SER A 301 27.86 -17.38 -20.29
C SER A 301 27.50 -16.20 -21.20
N LYS A 302 28.22 -15.08 -21.06
CA LYS A 302 27.95 -13.88 -21.86
C LYS A 302 28.21 -14.09 -23.36
N GLY A 303 29.24 -14.86 -23.71
CA GLY A 303 29.66 -15.04 -25.11
C GLY A 303 29.72 -13.71 -25.88
N ASN A 304 29.10 -13.65 -27.04
CA ASN A 304 29.02 -12.46 -27.91
C ASN A 304 27.81 -11.54 -27.58
N ALA A 305 27.14 -11.72 -26.42
CA ALA A 305 25.98 -10.90 -26.05
C ALA A 305 26.41 -9.44 -25.83
N LYS A 306 25.57 -8.51 -26.31
CA LYS A 306 25.77 -7.07 -26.15
C LYS A 306 25.38 -6.66 -24.72
N PRO A 307 25.87 -5.50 -24.22
CA PRO A 307 25.50 -5.01 -22.87
C PRO A 307 23.99 -4.86 -22.65
N GLU A 308 23.23 -4.53 -23.69
CA GLU A 308 21.78 -4.33 -23.67
C GLU A 308 20.97 -5.62 -23.72
N ASP A 309 21.62 -6.74 -24.10
CA ASP A 309 20.94 -8.03 -24.16
C ASP A 309 20.56 -8.54 -22.76
N PHE A 310 19.44 -9.26 -22.70
CA PHE A 310 19.01 -9.88 -21.47
C PHE A 310 19.86 -11.09 -21.12
N VAL A 311 20.25 -11.21 -19.84
CA VAL A 311 21.00 -12.37 -19.32
C VAL A 311 20.17 -13.65 -19.45
N PHE A 312 18.85 -13.58 -19.16
CA PHE A 312 17.95 -14.72 -19.26
C PHE A 312 16.85 -14.46 -20.28
N LYS A 313 16.67 -15.35 -21.27
CA LYS A 313 15.56 -15.33 -22.23
C LYS A 313 14.41 -16.16 -21.70
N LEU A 314 13.49 -15.55 -20.94
CA LEU A 314 12.40 -16.24 -20.29
C LEU A 314 11.06 -16.04 -21.01
N PRO A 315 10.21 -17.09 -21.11
CA PRO A 315 8.86 -16.97 -21.65
C PRO A 315 7.94 -16.12 -20.74
N SER A 316 6.64 -16.14 -21.01
CA SER A 316 5.67 -15.41 -20.18
C SER A 316 5.71 -15.87 -18.72
N TYR A 317 5.32 -14.99 -17.78
CA TYR A 317 5.27 -15.31 -16.35
C TYR A 317 4.44 -16.57 -16.04
N ILE A 318 3.32 -16.73 -16.76
CA ILE A 318 2.43 -17.89 -16.60
C ILE A 318 3.15 -19.15 -17.03
N SER A 319 3.80 -19.13 -18.21
CA SER A 319 4.56 -20.25 -18.76
C SER A 319 5.71 -20.65 -17.84
N VAL A 320 6.49 -19.69 -17.34
CA VAL A 320 7.58 -19.96 -16.39
C VAL A 320 7.06 -20.70 -15.17
N ASN A 321 5.98 -20.21 -14.54
CA ASN A 321 5.44 -20.87 -13.33
C ASN A 321 4.80 -22.24 -13.62
N CYS A 322 4.22 -22.45 -14.82
CA CYS A 322 3.74 -23.77 -15.22
C CYS A 322 4.90 -24.77 -15.34
N GLN A 323 5.98 -24.37 -15.97
CA GLN A 323 7.17 -25.20 -16.17
C GLN A 323 7.85 -25.54 -14.83
N ILE A 324 7.98 -24.55 -13.93
CA ILE A 324 8.52 -24.76 -12.57
C ILE A 324 7.68 -25.76 -11.79
N LYS A 325 6.34 -25.62 -11.82
CA LYS A 325 5.45 -26.55 -11.12
C LYS A 325 5.59 -27.95 -11.63
N GLN A 326 5.70 -28.14 -12.94
CA GLN A 326 5.89 -29.45 -13.55
C GLN A 326 7.25 -30.04 -13.19
N TRP A 327 8.31 -29.24 -13.27
CA TRP A 327 9.65 -29.65 -12.88
C TRP A 327 9.76 -30.03 -11.40
N ALA A 328 9.18 -29.23 -10.50
CA ALA A 328 9.11 -29.57 -9.08
C ALA A 328 8.34 -30.86 -8.80
N LYS A 329 7.24 -31.11 -9.55
CA LYS A 329 6.51 -32.39 -9.47
C LYS A 329 7.37 -33.56 -9.94
N THR A 330 8.10 -33.42 -11.06
CA THR A 330 9.04 -34.44 -11.55
C THR A 330 10.15 -34.70 -10.55
N ALA A 331 10.58 -33.69 -9.80
CA ALA A 331 11.57 -33.82 -8.71
C ALA A 331 11.01 -34.42 -7.42
N GLY A 332 9.72 -34.79 -7.37
CA GLY A 332 9.09 -35.35 -6.17
C GLY A 332 8.79 -34.34 -5.08
N LEU A 333 8.80 -33.04 -5.37
CA LEU A 333 8.51 -32.01 -4.37
C LEU A 333 7.00 -31.84 -4.19
N GLU A 334 6.50 -32.07 -2.98
CA GLU A 334 5.08 -31.88 -2.61
C GLU A 334 4.71 -30.40 -2.44
N LYS A 335 5.69 -29.55 -2.14
CA LYS A 335 5.50 -28.12 -1.92
C LYS A 335 5.08 -27.40 -3.20
N LYS A 336 4.10 -26.49 -3.07
CA LYS A 336 3.70 -25.61 -4.17
C LYS A 336 4.86 -24.67 -4.54
N THR A 337 5.64 -25.06 -5.54
CA THR A 337 6.79 -24.31 -6.00
C THR A 337 6.40 -23.35 -7.11
N THR A 338 6.82 -22.10 -7.01
CA THR A 338 6.66 -21.04 -8.01
C THR A 338 7.96 -20.25 -8.07
N PHE A 339 8.15 -19.39 -9.08
CA PHE A 339 9.37 -18.57 -9.14
C PHE A 339 9.56 -17.69 -7.88
N HIS A 340 8.46 -17.28 -7.27
CA HIS A 340 8.52 -16.48 -6.03
C HIS A 340 9.11 -17.27 -4.84
N THR A 341 8.97 -18.60 -4.84
CA THR A 341 9.58 -19.47 -3.83
C THR A 341 11.11 -19.35 -3.85
N ALA A 342 11.74 -19.23 -5.03
CA ALA A 342 13.18 -19.04 -5.17
C ALA A 342 13.67 -17.74 -4.49
N SER A 343 12.96 -16.63 -4.72
CA SER A 343 13.36 -15.32 -4.16
C SER A 343 13.19 -15.21 -2.64
N HIS A 344 12.56 -16.19 -2.00
CA HIS A 344 12.43 -16.30 -0.55
C HIS A 344 13.38 -17.31 0.09
N ASN A 345 14.16 -18.02 -0.73
CA ASN A 345 15.19 -18.91 -0.20
C ASN A 345 16.28 -18.09 0.50
N LYS A 346 16.60 -18.50 1.71
CA LYS A 346 17.73 -17.94 2.49
C LYS A 346 19.01 -18.76 2.28
N ILE A 347 19.20 -19.32 1.09
CA ILE A 347 20.46 -20.00 0.74
C ILE A 347 21.44 -18.91 0.28
N PHE A 348 21.66 -17.93 1.18
CA PHE A 348 22.76 -17.03 1.10
C PHE A 348 23.90 -17.69 1.89
N TYR A 349 24.91 -18.13 1.18
CA TYR A 349 26.25 -18.59 1.56
C TYR A 349 26.65 -19.93 0.93
#